data_5ffcffd0a53ecf78a5014095ffc902b7
#
_entry.id   5ffcffd0a53ecf78a5014095ffc902b7
#
_cell.length_a   1.000
_cell.length_b   1.000
_cell.length_c   1.000
_cell.angle_alpha   90.00
_cell.angle_beta   90.00
_cell.angle_gamma   90.00
#
_symmetry.space_group_name_H-M   'P 1'
#
loop_
_entity.id
_entity.type
_entity.pdbx_description
1 polymer ?
#
loop_
_entity_poly.entity_id
_entity_poly.type
_entity_poly.pdbx_seq_one_letter_code
_entity_poly.pdbx_strand_id
1 'polypeptide(L)'
;MPKIVYLDNLPAQEGVSILENQNKIKVVKIESNNLEQSFKELETAHAFQVSAARDEVPKIFHVNEEFLSKTPNLILVSSGGAGYDTIDVEACTKRGILVVNQTGGNAEAVAEHAVALMLDLLKRVTETDLLLRKGWSGAREDFIGRNLFKKTVGLIGLGNTGGRVAEICQNGFSCDILAYDPYISNERFSKLNAKKTNLDELLFK
;
A
#
# COMPACT_ATOMS: atom_id res chain seq x y z
N MET A 1 -11.04 29.61 7.98
CA MET A 1 -10.50 28.39 8.64
C MET A 1 -10.26 27.34 7.59
N PRO A 2 -9.07 26.75 7.46
CA PRO A 2 -8.81 25.70 6.49
C PRO A 2 -9.79 24.54 6.65
N LYS A 3 -10.22 23.94 5.53
CA LYS A 3 -11.22 22.89 5.49
C LYS A 3 -10.61 21.66 4.82
N ILE A 4 -10.61 20.54 5.55
CA ILE A 4 -10.23 19.23 5.06
C ILE A 4 -11.52 18.43 4.80
N VAL A 5 -11.61 17.87 3.62
CA VAL A 5 -12.72 16.98 3.23
C VAL A 5 -12.16 15.58 2.99
N TYR A 6 -12.85 14.56 3.51
CA TYR A 6 -12.49 13.17 3.22
C TYR A 6 -13.70 12.37 2.73
N LEU A 7 -13.43 11.46 1.79
CA LEU A 7 -14.46 10.65 1.15
C LEU A 7 -14.72 9.36 1.96
N ASP A 8 -15.98 9.11 2.27
CA ASP A 8 -16.53 7.92 2.94
C ASP A 8 -15.87 7.59 4.28
N ASN A 9 -14.67 7.03 4.30
CA ASN A 9 -14.01 6.62 5.53
C ASN A 9 -12.51 6.94 5.50
N LEU A 10 -11.98 7.31 6.65
CA LEU A 10 -10.54 7.28 6.90
C LEU A 10 -10.15 5.90 7.43
N PRO A 11 -8.98 5.36 7.02
CA PRO A 11 -8.55 4.01 7.40
C PRO A 11 -8.41 3.79 8.91
N ALA A 12 -8.10 4.87 9.66
CA ALA A 12 -7.89 4.81 11.09
C ALA A 12 -8.75 5.85 11.82
N GLN A 13 -9.54 5.40 12.78
CA GLN A 13 -10.40 6.27 13.61
C GLN A 13 -9.58 7.27 14.44
N GLU A 14 -8.37 6.88 14.83
CA GLU A 14 -7.42 7.75 15.51
C GLU A 14 -7.06 8.98 14.66
N GLY A 15 -6.92 8.80 13.34
CA GLY A 15 -6.67 9.90 12.40
C GLY A 15 -7.82 10.91 12.36
N VAL A 16 -9.06 10.44 12.39
CA VAL A 16 -10.25 11.30 12.49
C VAL A 16 -10.20 12.10 13.79
N SER A 17 -9.99 11.43 14.91
CA SER A 17 -9.94 12.07 16.23
C SER A 17 -8.83 13.12 16.33
N ILE A 18 -7.65 12.85 15.77
CA ILE A 18 -6.54 13.81 15.72
C ILE A 18 -6.93 15.06 14.93
N LEU A 19 -7.57 14.89 13.77
CA LEU A 19 -7.98 15.99 12.91
C LEU A 19 -9.11 16.82 13.55
N GLU A 20 -10.12 16.18 14.12
CA GLU A 20 -11.27 16.83 14.74
C GLU A 20 -10.90 17.61 16.01
N ASN A 21 -9.88 17.16 16.75
CA ASN A 21 -9.36 17.87 17.92
C ASN A 21 -8.52 19.12 17.56
N GLN A 22 -8.33 19.43 16.26
CA GLN A 22 -7.61 20.63 15.81
C GLN A 22 -8.57 21.83 15.72
N ASN A 23 -8.58 22.70 16.72
CA ASN A 23 -9.45 23.89 16.77
C ASN A 23 -9.27 24.88 15.59
N LYS A 24 -8.24 24.69 14.76
CA LYS A 24 -7.89 25.58 13.64
C LYS A 24 -8.28 25.04 12.27
N ILE A 25 -8.86 23.84 12.22
CA ILE A 25 -9.18 23.13 10.96
C ILE A 25 -10.63 22.66 11.04
N LYS A 26 -11.38 22.84 9.96
CA LYS A 26 -12.70 22.23 9.80
C LYS A 26 -12.55 20.90 9.07
N VAL A 27 -12.98 19.81 9.67
CA VAL A 27 -12.97 18.47 9.06
C VAL A 27 -14.40 18.10 8.65
N VAL A 28 -14.56 17.64 7.41
CA VAL A 28 -15.88 17.29 6.85
C VAL A 28 -15.80 15.94 6.15
N LYS A 29 -16.63 15.01 6.59
CA LYS A 29 -16.88 13.78 5.85
C LYS A 29 -17.85 14.05 4.71
N ILE A 30 -17.56 13.51 3.53
CA ILE A 30 -18.51 13.44 2.39
C ILE A 30 -18.76 11.99 2.04
N GLU A 31 -19.88 11.73 1.37
CA GLU A 31 -20.32 10.40 1.01
C GLU A 31 -20.43 10.26 -0.50
N SER A 32 -19.91 9.16 -1.03
CA SER A 32 -19.92 8.87 -2.47
C SER A 32 -21.32 8.70 -3.07
N ASN A 33 -22.32 8.40 -2.24
CA ASN A 33 -23.73 8.24 -2.63
C ASN A 33 -24.54 9.55 -2.63
N ASN A 34 -23.95 10.68 -2.14
CA ASN A 34 -24.60 12.00 -2.10
C ASN A 34 -23.74 13.03 -2.86
N LEU A 35 -23.82 13.00 -4.18
CA LEU A 35 -22.96 13.80 -5.05
C LEU A 35 -23.17 15.30 -4.87
N GLU A 36 -24.42 15.77 -4.79
CA GLU A 36 -24.72 17.20 -4.69
C GLU A 36 -24.11 17.82 -3.43
N GLN A 37 -24.37 17.21 -2.28
CA GLN A 37 -23.83 17.67 -1.01
C GLN A 37 -22.29 17.55 -0.98
N SER A 38 -21.76 16.47 -1.53
CA SER A 38 -20.31 16.22 -1.55
C SER A 38 -19.57 17.28 -2.37
N PHE A 39 -20.04 17.61 -3.56
CA PHE A 39 -19.41 18.67 -4.37
C PHE A 39 -19.59 20.06 -3.78
N LYS A 40 -20.71 20.35 -3.10
CA LYS A 40 -20.89 21.61 -2.36
C LYS A 40 -19.84 21.76 -1.24
N GLU A 41 -19.50 20.68 -0.55
CA GLU A 41 -18.43 20.69 0.45
C GLU A 41 -17.03 20.79 -0.19
N LEU A 42 -16.81 20.11 -1.31
CA LEU A 42 -15.55 20.12 -2.06
C LEU A 42 -15.22 21.47 -2.69
N GLU A 43 -16.22 22.22 -3.17
CA GLU A 43 -16.03 23.56 -3.76
C GLU A 43 -15.27 24.52 -2.83
N THR A 44 -15.48 24.38 -1.53
CA THR A 44 -14.84 25.22 -0.50
C THR A 44 -13.72 24.51 0.26
N ALA A 45 -13.33 23.29 -0.17
CA ALA A 45 -12.27 22.52 0.47
C ALA A 45 -10.88 23.06 0.13
N HIS A 46 -9.98 23.02 1.11
CA HIS A 46 -8.57 23.34 0.95
C HIS A 46 -7.71 22.07 0.82
N ALA A 47 -8.17 20.98 1.45
CA ALA A 47 -7.53 19.68 1.33
C ALA A 47 -8.59 18.60 1.07
N PHE A 48 -8.24 17.61 0.24
CA PHE A 48 -9.07 16.45 -0.03
C PHE A 48 -8.30 15.16 0.23
N GLN A 49 -8.88 14.29 1.05
CA GLN A 49 -8.37 12.95 1.34
C GLN A 49 -9.21 11.91 0.60
N VAL A 50 -8.58 11.08 -0.21
CA VAL A 50 -9.23 10.04 -1.02
C VAL A 50 -8.47 8.71 -0.93
N SER A 51 -9.16 7.56 -1.08
CA SER A 51 -8.48 6.26 -1.14
C SER A 51 -7.57 6.15 -2.36
N ALA A 52 -6.50 5.39 -2.23
CA ALA A 52 -5.56 5.12 -3.31
C ALA A 52 -6.12 4.19 -4.40
N ALA A 53 -7.03 3.30 -4.04
CA ALA A 53 -7.51 2.22 -4.90
C ALA A 53 -8.64 2.70 -5.83
N ARG A 54 -8.45 2.51 -7.13
CA ARG A 54 -9.43 2.96 -8.16
C ARG A 54 -10.76 2.26 -8.10
N ASP A 55 -10.80 1.03 -7.67
CA ASP A 55 -12.00 0.20 -7.52
C ASP A 55 -12.81 0.53 -6.27
N GLU A 56 -12.19 1.20 -5.29
CA GLU A 56 -12.84 1.65 -4.05
C GLU A 56 -13.47 3.04 -4.18
N VAL A 57 -13.11 3.81 -5.20
CA VAL A 57 -13.51 5.21 -5.36
C VAL A 57 -14.30 5.40 -6.66
N PRO A 58 -15.54 5.91 -6.62
CA PRO A 58 -16.27 6.27 -7.84
C PRO A 58 -15.48 7.26 -8.69
N LYS A 59 -15.45 7.03 -10.01
CA LYS A 59 -14.64 7.82 -10.97
C LYS A 59 -14.82 9.32 -10.87
N ILE A 60 -16.01 9.78 -10.45
CA ILE A 60 -16.31 11.21 -10.29
C ILE A 60 -15.48 11.88 -9.20
N PHE A 61 -14.96 11.10 -8.24
CA PHE A 61 -14.07 11.58 -7.17
C PHE A 61 -12.58 11.34 -7.47
N HIS A 62 -12.23 10.78 -8.63
CA HIS A 62 -10.84 10.72 -9.07
C HIS A 62 -10.35 12.14 -9.34
N VAL A 63 -9.23 12.48 -8.73
CA VAL A 63 -8.66 13.83 -8.83
C VAL A 63 -7.96 13.98 -10.17
N ASN A 64 -8.68 14.48 -11.15
CA ASN A 64 -8.24 14.78 -12.51
C ASN A 64 -8.62 16.23 -12.87
N GLU A 65 -8.36 16.67 -14.11
CA GLU A 65 -8.68 18.03 -14.56
C GLU A 65 -10.16 18.40 -14.37
N GLU A 66 -11.09 17.46 -14.63
CA GLU A 66 -12.53 17.70 -14.46
C GLU A 66 -12.87 17.91 -12.99
N PHE A 67 -12.38 17.04 -12.08
CA PHE A 67 -12.57 17.19 -10.64
C PHE A 67 -11.99 18.52 -10.15
N LEU A 68 -10.75 18.82 -10.52
CA LEU A 68 -10.05 20.03 -10.13
C LEU A 68 -10.72 21.31 -10.64
N SER A 69 -11.45 21.26 -11.75
CA SER A 69 -12.24 22.42 -12.23
C SER A 69 -13.41 22.77 -11.30
N LYS A 70 -13.91 21.78 -10.55
CA LYS A 70 -15.02 21.92 -9.59
C LYS A 70 -14.55 22.22 -8.16
N THR A 71 -13.25 22.21 -7.92
CA THR A 71 -12.65 22.34 -6.57
C THR A 71 -11.57 23.44 -6.54
N PRO A 72 -11.96 24.71 -6.79
CA PRO A 72 -11.01 25.80 -7.07
C PRO A 72 -10.12 26.21 -5.90
N ASN A 73 -10.49 25.83 -4.67
CA ASN A 73 -9.77 26.22 -3.45
C ASN A 73 -8.79 25.14 -2.93
N LEU A 74 -8.69 23.99 -3.64
CA LEU A 74 -7.77 22.93 -3.23
C LEU A 74 -6.32 23.36 -3.35
N ILE A 75 -5.57 23.13 -2.29
CA ILE A 75 -4.11 23.33 -2.21
C ILE A 75 -3.37 22.02 -1.88
N LEU A 76 -4.11 20.99 -1.42
CA LEU A 76 -3.55 19.71 -1.04
C LEU A 76 -4.52 18.57 -1.39
N VAL A 77 -3.97 17.50 -1.94
CA VAL A 77 -4.66 16.21 -2.10
C VAL A 77 -3.84 15.14 -1.39
N SER A 78 -4.50 14.35 -0.55
CA SER A 78 -3.86 13.29 0.21
C SER A 78 -4.43 11.93 -0.18
N SER A 79 -3.54 11.00 -0.51
CA SER A 79 -3.91 9.60 -0.75
C SER A 79 -3.98 8.83 0.57
N GLY A 80 -5.03 8.02 0.75
CA GLY A 80 -5.23 7.14 1.90
C GLY A 80 -4.36 5.89 1.91
N GLY A 81 -3.29 5.84 1.12
CA GLY A 81 -2.36 4.72 1.02
C GLY A 81 -1.01 5.12 0.45
N ALA A 82 -0.14 4.15 0.22
CA ALA A 82 1.14 4.36 -0.45
C ALA A 82 0.96 4.62 -1.96
N GLY A 83 -0.08 4.02 -2.57
CA GLY A 83 -0.49 4.30 -3.94
C GLY A 83 -1.19 5.66 -4.09
N TYR A 84 -1.38 6.10 -5.31
CA TYR A 84 -2.10 7.34 -5.65
C TYR A 84 -2.80 7.24 -7.01
N ASP A 85 -3.29 6.04 -7.35
CA ASP A 85 -3.87 5.74 -8.66
C ASP A 85 -5.16 6.52 -8.96
N THR A 86 -5.81 7.07 -7.94
CA THR A 86 -6.99 7.94 -8.05
C THR A 86 -6.65 9.41 -8.27
N ILE A 87 -5.35 9.77 -8.30
CA ILE A 87 -4.88 11.16 -8.34
C ILE A 87 -4.00 11.36 -9.57
N ASP A 88 -4.39 12.29 -10.44
CA ASP A 88 -3.55 12.80 -11.52
C ASP A 88 -2.58 13.84 -10.95
N VAL A 89 -1.36 13.35 -10.65
CA VAL A 89 -0.29 14.18 -10.08
C VAL A 89 0.14 15.30 -11.03
N GLU A 90 0.11 15.06 -12.34
CA GLU A 90 0.49 16.07 -13.31
C GLU A 90 -0.53 17.21 -13.35
N ALA A 91 -1.83 16.90 -13.37
CA ALA A 91 -2.90 17.88 -13.28
C ALA A 91 -2.83 18.71 -11.99
N CYS A 92 -2.58 18.06 -10.84
CA CYS A 92 -2.36 18.73 -9.55
C CYS A 92 -1.16 19.68 -9.60
N THR A 93 -0.03 19.22 -10.12
CA THR A 93 1.20 20.00 -10.22
C THR A 93 1.02 21.25 -11.09
N LYS A 94 0.33 21.14 -12.24
CA LYS A 94 0.01 22.28 -13.12
C LYS A 94 -0.79 23.36 -12.42
N ARG A 95 -1.58 22.99 -11.41
CA ARG A 95 -2.42 23.91 -10.63
C ARG A 95 -1.77 24.34 -9.29
N GLY A 96 -0.53 23.91 -9.02
CA GLY A 96 0.17 24.22 -7.77
C GLY A 96 -0.40 23.51 -6.55
N ILE A 97 -1.09 22.37 -6.75
CA ILE A 97 -1.69 21.57 -5.68
C ILE A 97 -0.69 20.51 -5.22
N LEU A 98 -0.39 20.49 -3.92
CA LEU A 98 0.47 19.48 -3.32
C LEU A 98 -0.24 18.12 -3.26
N VAL A 99 0.45 17.07 -3.72
CA VAL A 99 -0.02 15.68 -3.57
C VAL A 99 0.86 14.98 -2.53
N VAL A 100 0.24 14.35 -1.55
CA VAL A 100 0.91 13.56 -0.52
C VAL A 100 0.32 12.17 -0.44
N ASN A 101 1.13 11.19 -0.06
CA ASN A 101 0.72 9.81 0.16
C ASN A 101 1.32 9.26 1.46
N GLN A 102 1.00 8.01 1.81
CA GLN A 102 1.49 7.34 3.02
C GLN A 102 2.64 6.37 2.71
N THR A 103 3.55 6.74 1.80
CA THR A 103 4.70 5.90 1.43
C THR A 103 5.50 5.49 2.67
N GLY A 104 5.67 4.17 2.85
CA GLY A 104 6.39 3.57 3.98
C GLY A 104 5.50 3.28 5.21
N GLY A 105 4.32 3.92 5.33
CA GLY A 105 3.46 3.76 6.51
C GLY A 105 2.92 2.34 6.70
N ASN A 106 2.72 1.59 5.62
CA ASN A 106 2.24 0.21 5.64
C ASN A 106 3.31 -0.84 5.28
N ALA A 107 4.58 -0.44 5.17
CA ALA A 107 5.65 -1.32 4.69
C ALA A 107 5.82 -2.57 5.57
N GLU A 108 5.71 -2.41 6.90
CA GLU A 108 5.78 -3.53 7.85
C GLU A 108 4.64 -4.53 7.62
N ALA A 109 3.39 -4.04 7.61
CA ALA A 109 2.22 -4.91 7.43
C ALA A 109 2.25 -5.67 6.10
N VAL A 110 2.66 -5.01 5.01
CA VAL A 110 2.78 -5.65 3.69
C VAL A 110 3.92 -6.67 3.67
N ALA A 111 5.04 -6.39 4.33
CA ALA A 111 6.16 -7.32 4.43
C ALA A 111 5.80 -8.56 5.25
N GLU A 112 5.13 -8.39 6.40
CA GLU A 112 4.62 -9.51 7.20
C GLU A 112 3.65 -10.38 6.40
N HIS A 113 2.72 -9.75 5.66
CA HIS A 113 1.78 -10.49 4.82
C HIS A 113 2.48 -11.27 3.71
N ALA A 114 3.49 -10.67 3.05
CA ALA A 114 4.28 -11.36 2.04
C ALA A 114 5.00 -12.59 2.60
N VAL A 115 5.59 -12.48 3.78
CA VAL A 115 6.24 -13.61 4.46
C VAL A 115 5.21 -14.65 4.90
N ALA A 116 4.04 -14.24 5.38
CA ALA A 116 2.94 -15.16 5.71
C ALA A 116 2.50 -15.97 4.50
N LEU A 117 2.33 -15.33 3.33
CA LEU A 117 2.00 -16.03 2.09
C LEU A 117 3.10 -16.99 1.63
N MET A 118 4.37 -16.62 1.75
CA MET A 118 5.49 -17.54 1.46
C MET A 118 5.45 -18.77 2.35
N LEU A 119 5.19 -18.60 3.65
CA LEU A 119 5.09 -19.70 4.59
C LEU A 119 3.84 -20.54 4.34
N ASP A 120 2.70 -19.93 4.04
CA ASP A 120 1.47 -20.63 3.68
C ASP A 120 1.69 -21.58 2.49
N LEU A 121 2.28 -21.06 1.40
CA LEU A 121 2.60 -21.84 0.21
C LEU A 121 3.60 -22.97 0.49
N LEU A 122 4.68 -22.66 1.19
CA LEU A 122 5.73 -23.65 1.50
C LEU A 122 5.23 -24.75 2.45
N LYS A 123 4.39 -24.41 3.41
CA LYS A 123 3.85 -25.32 4.42
C LYS A 123 2.49 -25.89 4.00
N ARG A 124 1.90 -25.43 2.89
CA ARG A 124 0.61 -25.86 2.35
C ARG A 124 -0.54 -25.70 3.39
N VAL A 125 -0.49 -24.59 4.18
CA VAL A 125 -1.40 -24.38 5.32
C VAL A 125 -2.85 -24.27 4.85
N THR A 126 -3.14 -23.36 3.92
CA THR A 126 -4.48 -23.17 3.38
C THR A 126 -4.99 -24.43 2.68
N GLU A 127 -4.15 -25.13 1.93
CA GLU A 127 -4.52 -26.37 1.25
C GLU A 127 -4.93 -27.45 2.25
N THR A 128 -4.13 -27.66 3.28
CA THR A 128 -4.39 -28.69 4.29
C THR A 128 -5.59 -28.34 5.17
N ASP A 129 -5.80 -27.06 5.51
CA ASP A 129 -6.99 -26.61 6.22
C ASP A 129 -8.27 -26.91 5.42
N LEU A 130 -8.30 -26.56 4.14
CA LEU A 130 -9.42 -26.80 3.26
C LEU A 130 -9.75 -28.30 3.12
N LEU A 131 -8.73 -29.16 3.03
CA LEU A 131 -8.90 -30.60 2.91
C LEU A 131 -9.42 -31.21 4.21
N LEU A 132 -8.90 -30.79 5.36
CA LEU A 132 -9.36 -31.25 6.66
C LEU A 132 -10.85 -30.87 6.89
N ARG A 133 -11.24 -29.66 6.53
CA ARG A 133 -12.65 -29.23 6.60
C ARG A 133 -13.58 -30.01 5.69
N LYS A 134 -13.07 -30.56 4.59
CA LYS A 134 -13.81 -31.43 3.66
C LYS A 134 -13.83 -32.89 4.08
N GLY A 135 -13.26 -33.25 5.24
CA GLY A 135 -13.24 -34.61 5.75
C GLY A 135 -12.18 -35.49 5.11
N TRP A 136 -11.06 -34.91 4.63
CA TRP A 136 -9.97 -35.71 4.07
C TRP A 136 -9.37 -36.69 5.08
N SER A 137 -9.08 -37.93 4.63
CA SER A 137 -8.57 -39.03 5.45
C SER A 137 -7.36 -39.76 4.86
N GLY A 138 -6.61 -39.10 3.95
CA GLY A 138 -5.41 -39.67 3.30
C GLY A 138 -4.15 -39.69 4.17
N ALA A 139 -3.01 -39.97 3.57
CA ALA A 139 -1.72 -40.06 4.26
C ALA A 139 -1.14 -38.64 4.51
N ARG A 140 -0.51 -38.43 5.68
CA ARG A 140 0.14 -37.14 6.01
C ARG A 140 1.29 -36.80 5.09
N GLU A 141 1.96 -37.85 4.58
CA GLU A 141 3.09 -37.76 3.66
C GLU A 141 2.74 -37.05 2.35
N ASP A 142 1.46 -37.09 1.93
CA ASP A 142 0.97 -36.40 0.74
C ASP A 142 1.08 -34.86 0.83
N PHE A 143 1.23 -34.34 2.07
CA PHE A 143 1.22 -32.91 2.35
C PHE A 143 2.51 -32.42 3.03
N ILE A 144 3.61 -33.12 2.83
CA ILE A 144 4.91 -32.65 3.30
C ILE A 144 5.27 -31.34 2.60
N GLY A 145 5.38 -30.28 3.41
CA GLY A 145 5.78 -28.97 2.95
C GLY A 145 7.30 -28.81 2.85
N ARG A 146 7.74 -27.64 2.42
CA ARG A 146 9.15 -27.25 2.33
C ARG A 146 9.52 -26.24 3.42
N ASN A 147 10.80 -26.10 3.72
CA ASN A 147 11.30 -25.09 4.64
C ASN A 147 11.78 -23.84 3.88
N LEU A 148 11.50 -22.68 4.43
CA LEU A 148 12.10 -21.42 4.01
C LEU A 148 13.53 -21.28 4.54
N PHE A 149 13.84 -21.89 5.67
CA PHE A 149 15.14 -21.83 6.35
C PHE A 149 16.32 -22.14 5.42
N LYS A 150 17.28 -21.21 5.36
CA LYS A 150 18.49 -21.27 4.52
C LYS A 150 18.20 -21.39 3.01
N LYS A 151 17.10 -20.82 2.55
CA LYS A 151 16.79 -20.74 1.12
C LYS A 151 17.20 -19.37 0.57
N THR A 152 17.34 -19.30 -0.75
CA THR A 152 17.46 -18.03 -1.46
C THR A 152 16.08 -17.46 -1.69
N VAL A 153 15.90 -16.20 -1.31
CA VAL A 153 14.67 -15.43 -1.59
C VAL A 153 15.00 -14.40 -2.67
N GLY A 154 14.29 -14.49 -3.79
CA GLY A 154 14.37 -13.53 -4.88
C GLY A 154 13.41 -12.37 -4.66
N LEU A 155 13.90 -11.12 -4.77
CA LEU A 155 13.11 -9.91 -4.62
C LEU A 155 13.18 -9.05 -5.87
N ILE A 156 12.03 -8.69 -6.42
CA ILE A 156 11.88 -7.65 -7.44
C ILE A 156 11.43 -6.38 -6.70
N GLY A 157 12.35 -5.43 -6.58
CA GLY A 157 12.20 -4.24 -5.75
C GLY A 157 12.76 -4.41 -4.33
N LEU A 158 13.67 -3.51 -3.92
CA LEU A 158 14.31 -3.51 -2.61
C LEU A 158 14.09 -2.16 -1.87
N GLY A 159 12.93 -1.55 -2.12
CA GLY A 159 12.47 -0.33 -1.47
C GLY A 159 12.06 -0.58 0.00
N ASN A 160 11.04 0.14 0.48
CA ASN A 160 10.58 0.01 1.88
C ASN A 160 10.06 -1.40 2.19
N THR A 161 9.12 -1.90 1.41
CA THR A 161 8.51 -3.23 1.63
C THR A 161 9.50 -4.36 1.34
N GLY A 162 10.12 -4.37 0.15
CA GLY A 162 11.08 -5.42 -0.22
C GLY A 162 12.29 -5.46 0.71
N GLY A 163 12.78 -4.30 1.16
CA GLY A 163 13.84 -4.21 2.16
C GLY A 163 13.43 -4.85 3.49
N ARG A 164 12.18 -4.62 3.94
CA ARG A 164 11.68 -5.22 5.17
C ARG A 164 11.48 -6.73 5.04
N VAL A 165 10.98 -7.22 3.89
CA VAL A 165 10.93 -8.68 3.60
C VAL A 165 12.32 -9.29 3.66
N ALA A 166 13.34 -8.63 3.08
CA ALA A 166 14.73 -9.10 3.14
C ALA A 166 15.20 -9.27 4.58
N GLU A 167 15.00 -8.25 5.43
CA GLU A 167 15.37 -8.29 6.85
C GLU A 167 14.69 -9.43 7.61
N ILE A 168 13.37 -9.62 7.42
CA ILE A 168 12.61 -10.70 8.09
C ILE A 168 13.14 -12.07 7.64
N CYS A 169 13.35 -12.27 6.34
CA CYS A 169 13.82 -13.54 5.80
C CYS A 169 15.25 -13.87 6.24
N GLN A 170 16.15 -12.90 6.30
CA GLN A 170 17.51 -13.08 6.79
C GLN A 170 17.53 -13.38 8.28
N ASN A 171 16.89 -12.55 9.09
CA ASN A 171 16.97 -12.65 10.54
C ASN A 171 16.15 -13.81 11.11
N GLY A 172 14.99 -14.09 10.53
CA GLY A 172 14.09 -15.15 11.00
C GLY A 172 14.41 -16.54 10.43
N PHE A 173 14.88 -16.59 9.17
CA PHE A 173 15.03 -17.86 8.46
C PHE A 173 16.44 -18.10 7.88
N SER A 174 17.39 -17.21 8.18
CA SER A 174 18.77 -17.30 7.65
C SER A 174 18.82 -17.43 6.12
N CYS A 175 17.93 -16.72 5.43
CA CYS A 175 17.84 -16.75 3.98
C CYS A 175 18.95 -15.90 3.34
N ASP A 176 19.42 -16.33 2.17
CA ASP A 176 20.17 -15.49 1.26
C ASP A 176 19.21 -14.64 0.43
N ILE A 177 19.52 -13.34 0.27
CA ILE A 177 18.69 -12.44 -0.52
C ILE A 177 19.35 -12.14 -1.86
N LEU A 178 18.64 -12.45 -2.95
CA LEU A 178 18.97 -12.05 -4.31
C LEU A 178 17.94 -11.01 -4.76
N ALA A 179 18.37 -9.82 -5.18
CA ALA A 179 17.43 -8.75 -5.48
C ALA A 179 17.75 -8.02 -6.79
N TYR A 180 16.70 -7.70 -7.52
CA TYR A 180 16.71 -6.80 -8.66
C TYR A 180 15.94 -5.52 -8.32
N ASP A 181 16.60 -4.38 -8.45
CA ASP A 181 15.98 -3.05 -8.38
C ASP A 181 16.79 -2.08 -9.24
N PRO A 182 16.21 -1.47 -10.29
CA PRO A 182 16.94 -0.56 -11.18
C PRO A 182 17.08 0.85 -10.62
N TYR A 183 16.40 1.20 -9.54
CA TYR A 183 16.28 2.59 -9.07
C TYR A 183 17.10 2.90 -7.82
N ILE A 184 17.40 1.88 -6.99
CA ILE A 184 18.10 2.11 -5.72
C ILE A 184 19.62 2.02 -5.86
N SER A 185 20.34 2.69 -4.95
CA SER A 185 21.79 2.69 -4.95
C SER A 185 22.40 1.34 -4.51
N ASN A 186 23.64 1.07 -4.91
CA ASN A 186 24.37 -0.11 -4.46
C ASN A 186 24.58 -0.15 -2.93
N GLU A 187 24.64 1.02 -2.28
CA GLU A 187 24.74 1.14 -0.83
C GLU A 187 23.50 0.54 -0.13
N ARG A 188 22.32 0.70 -0.73
CA ARG A 188 21.08 0.11 -0.20
C ARG A 188 21.13 -1.42 -0.24
N PHE A 189 21.67 -2.01 -1.33
CA PHE A 189 21.89 -3.46 -1.41
C PHE A 189 22.86 -3.93 -0.33
N SER A 190 23.96 -3.23 -0.14
CA SER A 190 24.98 -3.57 0.89
C SER A 190 24.41 -3.46 2.29
N LYS A 191 23.65 -2.38 2.58
CA LYS A 191 23.01 -2.17 3.88
C LYS A 191 22.05 -3.29 4.26
N LEU A 192 21.33 -3.83 3.27
CA LEU A 192 20.37 -4.93 3.45
C LEU A 192 21.01 -6.32 3.25
N ASN A 193 22.33 -6.39 3.12
CA ASN A 193 23.05 -7.64 2.84
C ASN A 193 22.41 -8.45 1.69
N ALA A 194 21.91 -7.76 0.66
CA ALA A 194 21.27 -8.35 -0.49
C ALA A 194 22.21 -8.39 -1.69
N LYS A 195 22.29 -9.53 -2.37
CA LYS A 195 23.09 -9.67 -3.59
C LYS A 195 22.30 -9.07 -4.76
N LYS A 196 22.87 -8.04 -5.40
CA LYS A 196 22.31 -7.44 -6.60
C LYS A 196 22.45 -8.38 -7.81
N THR A 197 21.38 -8.48 -8.60
CA THR A 197 21.36 -9.25 -9.83
C THR A 197 20.52 -8.53 -10.91
N ASN A 198 20.57 -9.02 -12.15
CA ASN A 198 19.60 -8.63 -13.18
C ASN A 198 18.32 -9.48 -13.11
N LEU A 199 17.28 -9.02 -13.79
CA LEU A 199 15.97 -9.68 -13.72
C LEU A 199 15.99 -11.10 -14.27
N ASP A 200 16.68 -11.32 -15.40
CA ASP A 200 16.75 -12.63 -16.03
C ASP A 200 17.45 -13.65 -15.12
N GLU A 201 18.58 -13.28 -14.53
CA GLU A 201 19.28 -14.14 -13.57
C GLU A 201 18.43 -14.44 -12.33
N LEU A 202 17.65 -13.46 -11.85
CA LEU A 202 16.75 -13.66 -10.71
C LEU A 202 15.66 -14.68 -11.01
N LEU A 203 15.09 -14.65 -12.22
CA LEU A 203 14.01 -15.54 -12.63
C LEU A 203 14.46 -16.96 -12.95
N PHE A 204 15.76 -17.17 -13.25
CA PHE A 204 16.33 -18.49 -13.52
C PHE A 204 16.79 -19.25 -12.27
N LYS A 205 16.85 -18.62 -11.11
CA LYS A 205 17.27 -19.22 -9.82
C LYS A 205 16.11 -19.52 -8.90
#